data_39d93fa5c0cd693cab40e3d10787372d
#
_entry.id   39d93fa5c0cd693cab40e3d10787372d
#
_cell.length_a   1.000
_cell.length_b   1.000
_cell.length_c   1.000
_cell.angle_alpha   90.00
_cell.angle_beta   90.00
_cell.angle_gamma   90.00
#
_symmetry.space_group_name_H-M   'P 1'
#
loop_
_entity.id
_entity.type
_entity.pdbx_description
1 polymer ?
#
loop_
_entity_poly.entity_id
_entity_poly.type
_entity_poly.pdbx_seq_one_letter_code
_entity_poly.pdbx_strand_id
1 'polypeptide(L)'
;MLYRAAENLPSGYKFVIWDAWRPFALQKELFISYSSKIIKEFHLENLTSEEQEHEIAKFIADPIPNEELPPAHTTGGAIDLTIMGPDGKYLDFGTDFDAFTEKTRAAYYETIDVEGDSKAKEIRNNRRFLYNLMMDAGFGNLPSEWWHYEYGDKNWADIQGKSALYK
;
A
#
# COMPACT_ATOMS: atom_id res chain seq x y z
N MET A 1 2.22 16.50 6.48
CA MET A 1 1.59 16.13 5.19
C MET A 1 0.23 15.46 5.42
N LEU A 2 0.10 14.44 6.27
CA LEU A 2 -1.17 13.74 6.51
C LEU A 2 -2.31 14.66 6.97
N TYR A 3 -2.05 15.61 7.87
CA TYR A 3 -3.05 16.62 8.28
C TYR A 3 -3.58 17.43 7.09
N ARG A 4 -2.70 17.78 6.14
CA ARG A 4 -3.09 18.49 4.93
C ARG A 4 -4.03 17.64 4.04
N ALA A 5 -3.78 16.35 3.93
CA ALA A 5 -4.71 15.45 3.25
C ALA A 5 -6.06 15.35 4.00
N ALA A 6 -6.01 15.26 5.34
CA ALA A 6 -7.20 15.14 6.18
C ALA A 6 -8.10 16.40 6.16
N GLU A 7 -7.53 17.59 5.98
CA GLU A 7 -8.29 18.86 5.85
C GLU A 7 -9.19 18.87 4.59
N ASN A 8 -8.85 18.07 3.58
CA ASN A 8 -9.63 17.94 2.36
C ASN A 8 -10.67 16.80 2.38
N LEU A 9 -10.75 16.03 3.48
CA LEU A 9 -11.82 15.05 3.66
C LEU A 9 -13.17 15.75 3.83
N PRO A 10 -14.24 15.23 3.21
CA PRO A 10 -15.59 15.73 3.47
C PRO A 10 -15.98 15.57 4.95
N SER A 11 -16.92 16.37 5.40
CA SER A 11 -17.42 16.31 6.79
C SER A 11 -17.87 14.89 7.15
N GLY A 12 -17.41 14.39 8.29
CA GLY A 12 -17.72 13.07 8.82
C GLY A 12 -16.82 11.93 8.31
N TYR A 13 -16.02 12.16 7.26
CA TYR A 13 -15.02 11.19 6.81
C TYR A 13 -13.75 11.28 7.65
N LYS A 14 -13.05 10.16 7.82
CA LYS A 14 -11.80 10.07 8.59
C LYS A 14 -10.83 9.13 7.92
N PHE A 15 -9.54 9.43 7.97
CA PHE A 15 -8.52 8.41 7.74
C PHE A 15 -8.46 7.44 8.91
N VAL A 16 -8.26 6.17 8.58
CA VAL A 16 -7.93 5.11 9.54
C VAL A 16 -6.57 4.57 9.15
N ILE A 17 -5.62 4.70 10.04
CA ILE A 17 -4.23 4.28 9.82
C ILE A 17 -4.13 2.83 10.28
N TRP A 18 -3.63 1.96 9.40
CA TRP A 18 -3.36 0.56 9.69
C TRP A 18 -1.91 0.34 10.09
N ASP A 19 -0.97 0.98 9.36
CA ASP A 19 0.44 0.93 9.67
C ASP A 19 1.12 2.28 9.34
N ALA A 20 2.22 2.57 10.04
CA ALA A 20 3.02 3.77 9.81
C ALA A 20 4.50 3.44 10.00
N TRP A 21 5.15 3.91 11.09
CA TRP A 21 6.51 3.51 11.38
C TRP A 21 6.56 2.08 11.92
N ARG A 22 7.38 1.26 11.28
CA ARG A 22 7.55 -0.16 11.61
C ARG A 22 9.02 -0.42 11.97
N PRO A 23 9.35 -0.90 13.20
CA PRO A 23 10.71 -1.30 13.54
C PRO A 23 11.21 -2.40 12.61
N PHE A 24 12.50 -2.37 12.26
CA PHE A 24 13.09 -3.37 11.38
C PHE A 24 12.90 -4.83 11.87
N ALA A 25 12.92 -5.03 13.20
CA ALA A 25 12.64 -6.36 13.77
C ALA A 25 11.23 -6.87 13.41
N LEU A 26 10.21 -6.00 13.49
CA LEU A 26 8.85 -6.33 13.11
C LEU A 26 8.74 -6.57 11.59
N GLN A 27 9.45 -5.78 10.79
CA GLN A 27 9.51 -5.99 9.33
C GLN A 27 10.00 -7.40 8.98
N LYS A 28 11.04 -7.89 9.69
CA LYS A 28 11.54 -9.28 9.52
C LYS A 28 10.50 -10.33 9.91
N GLU A 29 9.82 -10.15 11.02
CA GLU A 29 8.78 -11.09 11.47
C GLU A 29 7.61 -11.14 10.48
N LEU A 30 7.18 -10.00 9.97
CA LEU A 30 6.14 -9.93 8.95
C LEU A 30 6.56 -10.60 7.65
N PHE A 31 7.80 -10.38 7.19
CA PHE A 31 8.33 -11.03 6.00
C PHE A 31 8.27 -12.56 6.14
N ILE A 32 8.74 -13.12 7.24
CA ILE A 32 8.70 -14.57 7.50
C ILE A 32 7.26 -15.09 7.51
N SER A 33 6.37 -14.39 8.21
CA SER A 33 4.95 -14.77 8.32
C SER A 33 4.25 -14.73 6.97
N TYR A 34 4.43 -13.65 6.20
CA TYR A 34 3.79 -13.45 4.90
C TYR A 34 4.38 -14.37 3.84
N SER A 35 5.68 -14.58 3.82
CA SER A 35 6.31 -15.57 2.93
C SER A 35 5.68 -16.96 3.10
N SER A 36 5.46 -17.39 4.34
CA SER A 36 4.81 -18.66 4.63
C SER A 36 3.35 -18.71 4.17
N LYS A 37 2.61 -17.60 4.25
CA LYS A 37 1.23 -17.49 3.76
C LYS A 37 1.20 -17.51 2.23
N ILE A 38 2.06 -16.74 1.58
CA ILE A 38 2.17 -16.65 0.12
C ILE A 38 2.48 -18.02 -0.47
N ILE A 39 3.46 -18.73 0.09
CA ILE A 39 3.81 -20.09 -0.36
C ILE A 39 2.59 -21.02 -0.34
N LYS A 40 1.80 -20.98 0.73
CA LYS A 40 0.59 -21.81 0.87
C LYS A 40 -0.54 -21.36 -0.05
N GLU A 41 -0.83 -20.09 -0.11
CA GLU A 41 -1.94 -19.49 -0.88
C GLU A 41 -1.76 -19.74 -2.37
N PHE A 42 -0.53 -19.61 -2.87
CA PHE A 42 -0.20 -19.77 -4.29
C PHE A 42 0.35 -21.16 -4.64
N HIS A 43 0.35 -22.12 -3.70
CA HIS A 43 0.82 -23.50 -3.91
C HIS A 43 2.26 -23.58 -4.44
N LEU A 44 3.16 -22.80 -3.85
CA LEU A 44 4.54 -22.68 -4.29
C LEU A 44 5.49 -23.71 -3.65
N GLU A 45 4.98 -24.68 -2.88
CA GLU A 45 5.79 -25.63 -2.09
C GLU A 45 6.71 -26.49 -2.95
N ASN A 46 6.37 -26.69 -4.23
CA ASN A 46 7.15 -27.49 -5.16
C ASN A 46 8.19 -26.68 -5.96
N LEU A 47 8.23 -25.36 -5.79
CA LEU A 47 9.23 -24.51 -6.43
C LEU A 47 10.55 -24.55 -5.67
N THR A 48 11.64 -24.23 -6.36
CA THR A 48 12.95 -24.02 -5.73
C THR A 48 12.91 -22.79 -4.83
N SER A 49 13.86 -22.65 -3.89
CA SER A 49 13.93 -21.49 -3.01
C SER A 49 14.03 -20.16 -3.79
N GLU A 50 14.82 -20.16 -4.87
CA GLU A 50 14.98 -18.97 -5.73
C GLU A 50 13.68 -18.58 -6.44
N GLU A 51 12.92 -19.56 -6.94
CA GLU A 51 11.60 -19.31 -7.54
C GLU A 51 10.59 -18.84 -6.49
N GLN A 52 10.60 -19.41 -5.27
CA GLN A 52 9.75 -18.95 -4.17
C GLN A 52 10.07 -17.50 -3.79
N GLU A 53 11.35 -17.15 -3.63
CA GLU A 53 11.79 -15.78 -3.36
C GLU A 53 11.31 -14.80 -4.43
N HIS A 54 11.41 -15.17 -5.70
CA HIS A 54 10.92 -14.35 -6.80
C HIS A 54 9.40 -14.10 -6.73
N GLU A 55 8.61 -15.13 -6.40
CA GLU A 55 7.17 -14.99 -6.26
C GLU A 55 6.79 -14.17 -5.03
N ILE A 56 7.48 -14.40 -3.89
CA ILE A 56 7.27 -13.65 -2.64
C ILE A 56 7.57 -12.17 -2.83
N ALA A 57 8.63 -11.83 -3.56
CA ALA A 57 9.05 -10.45 -3.80
C ALA A 57 8.01 -9.60 -4.56
N LYS A 58 7.00 -10.23 -5.17
CA LYS A 58 5.87 -9.51 -5.80
C LYS A 58 4.91 -8.88 -4.78
N PHE A 59 4.91 -9.39 -3.55
CA PHE A 59 3.96 -9.04 -2.50
C PHE A 59 4.60 -8.38 -1.28
N ILE A 60 5.85 -8.69 -0.98
CA ILE A 60 6.54 -8.13 0.19
C ILE A 60 8.03 -7.97 -0.10
N ALA A 61 8.56 -6.81 0.27
CA ALA A 61 9.99 -6.53 0.16
C ALA A 61 10.80 -7.34 1.21
N ASP A 62 11.90 -7.94 0.75
CA ASP A 62 12.85 -8.60 1.65
C ASP A 62 13.45 -7.56 2.61
N PRO A 63 13.39 -7.79 3.93
CA PRO A 63 13.95 -6.90 4.94
C PRO A 63 15.48 -7.05 5.02
N ILE A 64 16.19 -6.93 3.91
CA ILE A 64 17.64 -6.81 3.94
C ILE A 64 17.98 -5.45 4.52
N PRO A 65 18.87 -5.38 5.55
CA PRO A 65 19.38 -4.12 6.03
C PRO A 65 20.18 -3.47 4.91
N ASN A 66 19.56 -2.59 4.18
CA ASN A 66 20.19 -1.82 3.12
C ASN A 66 20.09 -0.35 3.48
N GLU A 67 21.20 0.25 3.89
CA GLU A 67 21.26 1.68 4.22
C GLU A 67 20.95 2.58 3.01
N GLU A 68 21.15 2.06 1.79
CA GLU A 68 20.84 2.81 0.57
C GLU A 68 19.36 2.73 0.20
N LEU A 69 18.68 1.62 0.54
CA LEU A 69 17.25 1.41 0.26
C LEU A 69 16.58 0.67 1.42
N PRO A 70 16.37 1.34 2.55
CA PRO A 70 15.67 0.73 3.67
C PRO A 70 14.20 0.48 3.33
N PRO A 71 13.55 -0.54 3.92
CA PRO A 71 12.11 -0.73 3.77
C PRO A 71 11.34 0.53 4.14
N ALA A 72 10.39 0.95 3.30
CA ALA A 72 9.73 2.26 3.40
C ALA A 72 9.16 2.57 4.80
N HIS A 73 8.45 1.62 5.42
CA HIS A 73 7.90 1.80 6.77
C HIS A 73 8.98 1.95 7.86
N THR A 74 10.18 1.41 7.67
CA THR A 74 11.25 1.55 8.68
C THR A 74 11.84 2.96 8.70
N THR A 75 11.70 3.72 7.62
CA THR A 75 12.15 5.11 7.52
C THR A 75 11.22 6.09 8.24
N GLY A 76 9.96 5.68 8.51
CA GLY A 76 8.89 6.58 8.93
C GLY A 76 8.30 7.42 7.79
N GLY A 77 8.72 7.18 6.55
CA GLY A 77 8.22 7.84 5.34
C GLY A 77 6.98 7.20 4.74
N ALA A 78 6.61 5.98 5.14
CA ALA A 78 5.45 5.27 4.61
C ALA A 78 4.28 5.20 5.59
N ILE A 79 3.08 5.08 5.03
CA ILE A 79 1.83 4.94 5.77
C ILE A 79 0.83 4.10 4.98
N ASP A 80 0.20 3.13 5.67
CA ASP A 80 -0.92 2.35 5.16
C ASP A 80 -2.21 2.83 5.80
N LEU A 81 -3.19 3.18 4.97
CA LEU A 81 -4.42 3.79 5.46
C LEU A 81 -5.62 3.52 4.57
N THR A 82 -6.79 3.70 5.16
CA THR A 82 -8.09 3.68 4.50
C THR A 82 -8.93 4.88 4.91
N ILE A 83 -10.15 4.96 4.38
CA ILE A 83 -11.14 5.99 4.74
C ILE A 83 -12.34 5.33 5.40
N MET A 84 -12.76 5.90 6.53
CA MET A 84 -14.03 5.62 7.19
C MET A 84 -15.03 6.72 6.83
N GLY A 85 -16.22 6.32 6.41
CA GLY A 85 -17.33 7.22 6.12
C GLY A 85 -18.06 7.73 7.39
N PRO A 86 -19.01 8.65 7.22
CA PRO A 86 -19.76 9.24 8.34
C PRO A 86 -20.66 8.24 9.05
N ASP A 87 -20.97 7.11 8.43
CA ASP A 87 -21.73 5.99 9.02
C ASP A 87 -20.88 5.05 9.90
N GLY A 88 -19.57 5.35 10.03
CA GLY A 88 -18.62 4.57 10.80
C GLY A 88 -18.13 3.29 10.10
N LYS A 89 -18.42 3.12 8.80
CA LYS A 89 -17.93 2.00 8.00
C LYS A 89 -16.76 2.43 7.12
N TYR A 90 -15.87 1.49 6.85
CA TYR A 90 -14.83 1.69 5.85
C TYR A 90 -15.44 1.81 4.46
N LEU A 91 -14.89 2.69 3.63
CA LEU A 91 -15.18 2.67 2.22
C LEU A 91 -14.66 1.34 1.63
N ASP A 92 -15.37 0.85 0.63
CA ASP A 92 -14.95 -0.37 -0.06
C ASP A 92 -13.90 -0.04 -1.13
N PHE A 93 -12.73 -0.63 -0.98
CA PHE A 93 -11.61 -0.52 -1.93
C PHE A 93 -11.40 -1.80 -2.76
N GLY A 94 -12.29 -2.81 -2.61
CA GLY A 94 -12.32 -4.04 -3.41
C GLY A 94 -11.42 -5.16 -2.94
N THR A 95 -10.59 -4.93 -1.94
CA THR A 95 -9.80 -5.95 -1.24
C THR A 95 -9.66 -5.59 0.22
N ASP A 96 -9.40 -6.59 1.05
CA ASP A 96 -8.88 -6.37 2.39
C ASP A 96 -7.46 -5.78 2.35
N PHE A 97 -7.05 -5.20 3.48
CA PHE A 97 -5.67 -4.79 3.73
C PHE A 97 -4.74 -6.03 3.70
N ASP A 98 -3.57 -5.90 3.12
CA ASP A 98 -2.59 -6.99 2.96
C ASP A 98 -3.12 -8.25 2.24
N ALA A 99 -4.13 -8.12 1.38
CA ALA A 99 -4.58 -9.21 0.55
C ALA A 99 -3.56 -9.56 -0.54
N PHE A 100 -3.28 -10.85 -0.74
CA PHE A 100 -2.37 -11.33 -1.79
C PHE A 100 -3.12 -11.57 -3.10
N THR A 101 -3.39 -10.50 -3.85
CA THR A 101 -4.13 -10.58 -5.12
C THR A 101 -3.77 -9.40 -6.03
N GLU A 102 -3.84 -9.61 -7.35
CA GLU A 102 -3.65 -8.54 -8.33
C GLU A 102 -4.63 -7.35 -8.14
N LYS A 103 -5.76 -7.58 -7.49
CA LYS A 103 -6.75 -6.54 -7.21
C LYS A 103 -6.26 -5.49 -6.21
N THR A 104 -5.16 -5.74 -5.48
CA THR A 104 -4.53 -4.76 -4.58
C THR A 104 -3.84 -3.62 -5.33
N ARG A 105 -3.46 -3.84 -6.58
CA ARG A 105 -2.82 -2.79 -7.40
C ARG A 105 -3.69 -1.54 -7.45
N ALA A 106 -3.09 -0.39 -7.20
CA ALA A 106 -3.80 0.89 -7.09
C ALA A 106 -4.69 1.17 -8.32
N ALA A 107 -4.18 0.89 -9.53
CA ALA A 107 -4.87 1.13 -10.78
C ALA A 107 -5.72 -0.06 -11.28
N TYR A 108 -5.89 -1.15 -10.51
CA TYR A 108 -6.59 -2.34 -11.00
C TYR A 108 -7.96 -2.03 -11.61
N TYR A 109 -8.80 -1.27 -10.92
CA TYR A 109 -10.15 -0.91 -11.38
C TYR A 109 -10.17 0.18 -12.47
N GLU A 110 -9.00 0.71 -12.86
CA GLU A 110 -8.85 1.54 -14.07
C GLU A 110 -8.57 0.70 -15.33
N THR A 111 -8.07 -0.52 -15.16
CA THR A 111 -7.64 -1.40 -16.25
C THR A 111 -8.71 -2.38 -16.71
N ILE A 112 -9.82 -2.48 -15.99
CA ILE A 112 -10.95 -3.36 -16.32
C ILE A 112 -12.19 -2.56 -16.69
N ASP A 113 -13.06 -3.18 -17.49
CA ASP A 113 -14.38 -2.57 -17.78
C ASP A 113 -15.29 -2.70 -16.54
N VAL A 114 -15.69 -1.56 -16.00
CA VAL A 114 -16.58 -1.48 -14.84
C VAL A 114 -17.96 -0.90 -15.20
N GLU A 115 -18.25 -0.62 -16.50
CA GLU A 115 -19.42 0.15 -16.89
C GLU A 115 -20.76 -0.56 -16.59
N GLY A 116 -20.78 -1.89 -16.59
CA GLY A 116 -21.94 -2.69 -16.19
C GLY A 116 -22.03 -3.03 -14.70
N ASP A 117 -21.01 -2.71 -13.92
CA ASP A 117 -20.88 -3.13 -12.50
C ASP A 117 -20.85 -1.91 -11.57
N SER A 118 -21.98 -1.65 -10.90
CA SER A 118 -22.10 -0.53 -9.96
C SER A 118 -21.14 -0.65 -8.77
N LYS A 119 -20.84 -1.87 -8.32
CA LYS A 119 -19.91 -2.13 -7.23
C LYS A 119 -18.48 -1.84 -7.63
N ALA A 120 -18.04 -2.32 -8.79
CA ALA A 120 -16.73 -2.02 -9.32
C ALA A 120 -16.53 -0.52 -9.59
N LYS A 121 -17.57 0.19 -10.05
CA LYS A 121 -17.56 1.66 -10.17
C LYS A 121 -17.38 2.36 -8.82
N GLU A 122 -18.08 1.93 -7.79
CA GLU A 122 -17.95 2.46 -6.44
C GLU A 122 -16.51 2.29 -5.95
N ILE A 123 -15.95 1.08 -6.06
CA ILE A 123 -14.58 0.77 -5.65
C ILE A 123 -13.58 1.66 -6.41
N ARG A 124 -13.71 1.77 -7.73
CA ARG A 124 -12.86 2.67 -8.54
C ARG A 124 -12.92 4.10 -8.04
N ASN A 125 -14.11 4.61 -7.75
CA ASN A 125 -14.29 5.98 -7.27
C ASN A 125 -13.69 6.19 -5.88
N ASN A 126 -13.81 5.22 -4.97
CA ASN A 126 -13.20 5.25 -3.65
C ASN A 126 -11.66 5.27 -3.75
N ARG A 127 -11.08 4.45 -4.66
CA ARG A 127 -9.63 4.45 -4.93
C ARG A 127 -9.15 5.79 -5.47
N ARG A 128 -9.85 6.36 -6.47
CA ARG A 128 -9.55 7.69 -7.00
C ARG A 128 -9.63 8.76 -5.92
N PHE A 129 -10.62 8.67 -5.04
CA PHE A 129 -10.80 9.62 -3.96
C PHE A 129 -9.62 9.59 -2.99
N LEU A 130 -9.23 8.42 -2.48
CA LEU A 130 -8.06 8.27 -1.61
C LEU A 130 -6.78 8.71 -2.33
N TYR A 131 -6.56 8.20 -3.54
CA TYR A 131 -5.38 8.52 -4.35
C TYR A 131 -5.20 10.03 -4.53
N ASN A 132 -6.24 10.73 -4.97
CA ASN A 132 -6.18 12.17 -5.20
C ASN A 132 -5.91 12.95 -3.91
N LEU A 133 -6.58 12.62 -2.80
CA LEU A 133 -6.33 13.25 -1.50
C LEU A 133 -4.86 13.16 -1.07
N MET A 134 -4.26 11.99 -1.24
CA MET A 134 -2.89 11.74 -0.83
C MET A 134 -1.88 12.38 -1.79
N MET A 135 -2.12 12.28 -3.11
CA MET A 135 -1.25 12.89 -4.13
C MET A 135 -1.27 14.43 -4.03
N ASP A 136 -2.43 15.05 -3.84
CA ASP A 136 -2.58 16.51 -3.67
C ASP A 136 -1.88 17.00 -2.40
N ALA A 137 -1.79 16.16 -1.39
CA ALA A 137 -1.01 16.44 -0.19
C ALA A 137 0.50 16.26 -0.39
N GLY A 138 0.95 15.66 -1.51
CA GLY A 138 2.35 15.50 -1.89
C GLY A 138 2.95 14.13 -1.57
N PHE A 139 2.15 13.13 -1.24
CA PHE A 139 2.58 11.75 -1.13
C PHE A 139 2.83 11.13 -2.51
N GLY A 140 3.54 10.00 -2.56
CA GLY A 140 3.57 9.04 -3.66
C GLY A 140 2.75 7.80 -3.28
N ASN A 141 2.23 7.07 -4.26
CA ASN A 141 1.56 5.80 -4.02
C ASN A 141 2.43 4.65 -4.54
N LEU A 142 2.49 3.55 -3.80
CA LEU A 142 3.09 2.30 -4.28
C LEU A 142 2.12 1.62 -5.27
N PRO A 143 2.50 1.41 -6.54
CA PRO A 143 1.55 0.93 -7.56
C PRO A 143 0.96 -0.46 -7.27
N SER A 144 1.62 -1.31 -6.50
CA SER A 144 1.14 -2.66 -6.11
C SER A 144 0.06 -2.63 -5.03
N GLU A 145 -0.05 -1.52 -4.28
CA GLU A 145 -0.87 -1.44 -3.07
C GLU A 145 -1.69 -0.14 -3.02
N TRP A 146 -3.03 -0.25 -3.04
CA TRP A 146 -3.90 0.92 -3.04
C TRP A 146 -3.90 1.71 -1.71
N TRP A 147 -3.51 1.07 -0.61
CA TRP A 147 -3.46 1.65 0.75
C TRP A 147 -2.14 2.31 1.09
N HIS A 148 -1.03 1.98 0.38
CA HIS A 148 0.33 2.37 0.73
C HIS A 148 0.75 3.68 0.08
N TYR A 149 1.15 4.64 0.92
CA TYR A 149 1.61 5.96 0.51
C TYR A 149 2.92 6.32 1.17
N GLU A 150 3.78 6.98 0.41
CA GLU A 150 5.14 7.33 0.81
C GLU A 150 5.36 8.84 0.74
N TYR A 151 6.15 9.39 1.65
CA TYR A 151 6.59 10.78 1.63
C TYR A 151 7.98 10.91 2.22
N GLY A 152 8.93 11.45 1.43
CA GLY A 152 10.26 11.79 1.87
C GLY A 152 11.25 10.62 1.98
N ASP A 153 10.85 9.40 1.74
CA ASP A 153 11.74 8.26 1.58
C ASP A 153 12.39 8.21 0.19
N LYS A 154 13.15 7.17 -0.08
CA LYS A 154 13.88 7.06 -1.34
C LYS A 154 12.95 6.81 -2.53
N ASN A 155 11.95 5.94 -2.40
CA ASN A 155 11.00 5.67 -3.48
C ASN A 155 10.23 6.94 -3.87
N TRP A 156 9.73 7.66 -2.88
CA TRP A 156 9.10 8.96 -3.12
C TRP A 156 10.05 9.95 -3.79
N ALA A 157 11.31 10.00 -3.35
CA ALA A 157 12.31 10.92 -3.90
C ALA A 157 12.60 10.61 -5.37
N ASP A 158 12.76 9.34 -5.72
CA ASP A 158 12.99 8.88 -7.10
C ASP A 158 11.79 9.21 -8.00
N ILE A 159 10.56 8.96 -7.56
CA ILE A 159 9.33 9.30 -8.30
C ILE A 159 9.19 10.82 -8.49
N GLN A 160 9.54 11.60 -7.47
CA GLN A 160 9.38 13.06 -7.49
C GLN A 160 10.58 13.80 -8.12
N GLY A 161 11.67 13.11 -8.47
CA GLY A 161 12.91 13.72 -8.92
C GLY A 161 13.55 14.63 -7.85
N LYS A 162 13.46 14.24 -6.58
CA LYS A 162 13.94 14.99 -5.40
C LYS A 162 14.96 14.18 -4.60
N SER A 163 15.52 14.78 -3.58
CA SER A 163 16.33 14.07 -2.58
C SER A 163 15.46 13.48 -1.49
N ALA A 164 15.80 12.27 -1.02
CA ALA A 164 15.14 11.67 0.13
C ALA A 164 15.37 12.51 1.39
N LEU A 165 14.32 12.64 2.21
CA LEU A 165 14.33 13.35 3.49
C LEU A 165 14.61 12.37 4.65
N TYR A 166 14.16 11.12 4.51
CA TYR A 166 14.32 10.03 5.47
C TYR A 166 15.19 8.93 4.86
N LYS A 167 16.07 8.39 5.70
CA LYS A 167 17.01 7.33 5.32
C LYS A 167 16.90 6.16 6.29
#